data_8fe89b3e25ccab1f854597d1564ee5e1
#
_entry.id   8fe89b3e25ccab1f854597d1564ee5e1
#
_cell.length_a   1.000
_cell.length_b   1.000
_cell.length_c   1.000
_cell.angle_alpha   90.00
_cell.angle_beta   90.00
_cell.angle_gamma   90.00
#
_symmetry.space_group_name_H-M   'P 1'
#
loop_
_entity.id
_entity.type
_entity.pdbx_description
1 polymer ?
#
loop_
_entity_poly.entity_id
_entity_poly.type
_entity_poly.pdbx_seq_one_letter_code
_entity_poly.pdbx_strand_id
1 'polypeptide(L)'
;MDWTGARYADTPTVEARTWIDAPPEKVWALVSDIELMPGMSEELRSVAWLDGAAGPAVGARFVGRSEHKAFGTWETTSHVIEYEPESVLAWAVQDPAAPSAVWRFRLRPEGGGTELSQWMQLGPGRSGLSVAIDRMPDKEQKIVFVRLREFERAITATLAQIKQRAEA
;
A
#
# COMPACT_ATOMS: atom_id res chain seq x y z
N MET A 1 0.11 -17.05 3.59
CA MET A 1 -0.66 -16.41 4.69
C MET A 1 -1.69 -17.40 5.22
N ASP A 2 -1.68 -17.60 6.51
CA ASP A 2 -2.58 -18.55 7.17
C ASP A 2 -3.91 -17.90 7.55
N TRP A 3 -4.95 -18.75 7.69
CA TRP A 3 -6.27 -18.30 8.10
C TRP A 3 -6.25 -17.72 9.51
N THR A 4 -6.71 -16.48 9.66
CA THR A 4 -6.77 -15.81 10.96
C THR A 4 -8.18 -15.64 11.50
N GLY A 5 -9.20 -15.73 10.63
CA GLY A 5 -10.58 -15.47 10.99
C GLY A 5 -10.86 -13.99 11.25
N ALA A 6 -9.99 -13.10 10.82
CA ALA A 6 -10.16 -11.66 11.06
C ALA A 6 -11.40 -11.10 10.36
N ARG A 7 -12.06 -10.17 11.04
CA ARG A 7 -13.17 -9.37 10.50
C ARG A 7 -12.66 -7.99 10.12
N TYR A 8 -13.43 -7.26 9.34
CA TYR A 8 -13.07 -5.91 8.89
C TYR A 8 -12.83 -4.97 10.09
N ALA A 9 -13.66 -5.07 11.13
CA ALA A 9 -13.54 -4.24 12.33
C ALA A 9 -12.25 -4.52 13.14
N ASP A 10 -11.58 -5.64 12.90
CA ASP A 10 -10.32 -5.97 13.56
C ASP A 10 -9.13 -5.20 12.96
N THR A 11 -9.35 -4.44 11.90
CA THR A 11 -8.31 -3.71 11.16
C THR A 11 -7.08 -4.59 10.88
N PRO A 12 -7.28 -5.72 10.15
CA PRO A 12 -6.20 -6.66 9.92
C PRO A 12 -5.09 -6.08 9.05
N THR A 13 -3.88 -6.57 9.23
CA THR A 13 -2.69 -6.07 8.57
C THR A 13 -1.98 -7.16 7.77
N VAL A 14 -1.21 -6.73 6.78
CA VAL A 14 -0.32 -7.57 6.00
C VAL A 14 1.02 -6.86 5.87
N GLU A 15 2.11 -7.61 5.94
CA GLU A 15 3.45 -7.07 5.73
C GLU A 15 4.32 -8.08 4.99
N ALA A 16 5.18 -7.59 4.11
CA ALA A 16 6.26 -8.36 3.53
C ALA A 16 7.52 -7.50 3.49
N ARG A 17 8.67 -8.15 3.39
CA ARG A 17 9.97 -7.49 3.37
C ARG A 17 10.92 -8.20 2.42
N THR A 18 11.91 -7.44 1.94
CA THR A 18 12.97 -7.97 1.09
C THR A 18 14.27 -7.23 1.39
N TRP A 19 15.40 -7.91 1.20
CA TRP A 19 16.69 -7.25 1.22
C TRP A 19 17.11 -6.87 -0.20
N ILE A 20 17.63 -5.65 -0.34
CA ILE A 20 18.01 -5.06 -1.64
C ILE A 20 19.49 -4.71 -1.58
N ASP A 21 20.27 -5.19 -2.57
CA ASP A 21 21.68 -4.87 -2.73
C ASP A 21 21.83 -3.48 -3.38
N ALA A 22 21.42 -2.46 -2.65
CA ALA A 22 21.54 -1.07 -3.04
C ALA A 22 21.43 -0.19 -1.79
N PRO A 23 22.06 1.00 -1.79
CA PRO A 23 22.00 1.90 -0.64
C PRO A 23 20.61 2.50 -0.45
N PRO A 24 20.24 2.91 0.78
CA PRO A 24 18.91 3.46 1.06
C PRO A 24 18.50 4.62 0.16
N GLU A 25 19.40 5.51 -0.22
CA GLU A 25 19.06 6.63 -1.11
C GLU A 25 18.58 6.17 -2.48
N LYS A 26 19.13 5.08 -3.01
CA LYS A 26 18.71 4.54 -4.30
C LYS A 26 17.36 3.86 -4.22
N VAL A 27 17.12 3.11 -3.15
CA VAL A 27 15.81 2.47 -2.90
C VAL A 27 14.76 3.55 -2.65
N TRP A 28 15.09 4.58 -1.87
CA TRP A 28 14.20 5.68 -1.55
C TRP A 28 13.74 6.45 -2.79
N ALA A 29 14.62 6.67 -3.74
CA ALA A 29 14.28 7.35 -5.00
C ALA A 29 13.16 6.64 -5.75
N LEU A 30 13.09 5.31 -5.64
CA LEU A 30 12.01 4.52 -6.24
C LEU A 30 10.74 4.54 -5.39
N VAL A 31 10.88 4.37 -4.07
CA VAL A 31 9.74 4.30 -3.13
C VAL A 31 9.01 5.63 -3.01
N SER A 32 9.75 6.74 -3.00
CA SER A 32 9.18 8.07 -2.79
C SER A 32 8.58 8.70 -4.05
N ASP A 33 8.82 8.14 -5.21
CA ASP A 33 8.24 8.59 -6.47
C ASP A 33 6.94 7.83 -6.73
N ILE A 34 5.80 8.42 -6.32
CA ILE A 34 4.51 7.77 -6.47
C ILE A 34 4.12 7.54 -7.94
N GLU A 35 4.66 8.32 -8.88
CA GLU A 35 4.37 8.16 -10.30
C GLU A 35 4.92 6.85 -10.86
N LEU A 36 5.88 6.22 -10.17
CA LEU A 36 6.38 4.90 -10.53
C LEU A 36 5.49 3.75 -10.02
N MET A 37 4.65 4.01 -9.01
CA MET A 37 3.81 2.97 -8.40
C MET A 37 2.92 2.21 -9.38
N PRO A 38 2.23 2.87 -10.35
CA PRO A 38 1.39 2.13 -11.29
C PRO A 38 2.15 1.05 -12.08
N GLY A 39 3.41 1.32 -12.42
CA GLY A 39 4.25 0.35 -13.13
C GLY A 39 4.74 -0.82 -12.28
N MET A 40 4.53 -0.75 -10.96
CA MET A 40 4.96 -1.76 -9.99
C MET A 40 3.78 -2.39 -9.24
N SER A 41 2.55 -2.03 -9.59
CA SER A 41 1.33 -2.49 -8.92
C SER A 41 0.44 -3.26 -9.87
N GLU A 42 -0.26 -4.26 -9.35
CA GLU A 42 -1.23 -5.04 -10.13
C GLU A 42 -2.55 -4.30 -10.31
N GLU A 43 -2.96 -3.49 -9.34
CA GLU A 43 -4.27 -2.84 -9.34
C GLU A 43 -4.21 -1.36 -9.68
N LEU A 44 -3.18 -0.65 -9.23
CA LEU A 44 -3.06 0.79 -9.41
C LEU A 44 -2.70 1.11 -10.87
N ARG A 45 -3.51 1.94 -11.51
CA ARG A 45 -3.34 2.31 -12.94
C ARG A 45 -2.73 3.68 -13.13
N SER A 46 -3.06 4.64 -12.27
CA SER A 46 -2.52 6.00 -12.35
C SER A 46 -2.53 6.67 -10.99
N VAL A 47 -1.63 7.63 -10.81
CA VAL A 47 -1.59 8.52 -9.63
C VAL A 47 -1.28 9.93 -10.09
N ALA A 48 -1.76 10.91 -9.31
CA ALA A 48 -1.41 12.31 -9.52
C ALA A 48 -1.43 13.05 -8.18
N TRP A 49 -0.42 13.88 -7.95
CA TRP A 49 -0.43 14.79 -6.80
C TRP A 49 -1.56 15.81 -6.95
N LEU A 50 -2.15 16.20 -5.82
CA LEU A 50 -3.19 17.22 -5.74
C LEU A 50 -2.62 18.50 -5.12
N ASP A 51 -3.38 19.60 -5.24
CA ASP A 51 -3.09 20.89 -4.58
C ASP A 51 -1.72 21.46 -4.95
N GLY A 52 -1.19 21.15 -6.14
CA GLY A 52 0.10 21.67 -6.59
C GLY A 52 1.30 21.00 -5.93
N ALA A 53 1.13 19.91 -5.20
CA ALA A 53 2.24 19.19 -4.59
C ALA A 53 3.18 18.62 -5.68
N ALA A 54 4.49 18.76 -5.46
CA ALA A 54 5.50 18.25 -6.39
C ALA A 54 6.17 16.97 -5.89
N GLY A 55 5.86 16.54 -4.68
CA GLY A 55 6.44 15.35 -4.06
C GLY A 55 5.84 15.09 -2.68
N PRO A 56 6.29 14.01 -2.00
CA PRO A 56 5.75 13.66 -0.70
C PRO A 56 6.14 14.65 0.39
N ALA A 57 5.16 14.95 1.24
CA ALA A 57 5.33 15.68 2.49
C ALA A 57 4.11 15.36 3.34
N VAL A 58 4.23 15.41 4.67
CA VAL A 58 3.07 15.17 5.55
C VAL A 58 1.99 16.20 5.20
N GLY A 59 0.78 15.71 4.97
CA GLY A 59 -0.37 16.51 4.55
C GLY A 59 -0.55 16.61 3.03
N ALA A 60 0.44 16.25 2.23
CA ALA A 60 0.28 16.20 0.78
C ALA A 60 -0.74 15.10 0.42
N ARG A 61 -1.51 15.34 -0.64
CA ARG A 61 -2.55 14.43 -1.09
C ARG A 61 -2.29 13.98 -2.53
N PHE A 62 -2.70 12.78 -2.84
CA PHE A 62 -2.68 12.31 -4.22
C PHE A 62 -3.93 11.49 -4.53
N VAL A 63 -4.33 11.48 -5.79
CA VAL A 63 -5.43 10.65 -6.28
C VAL A 63 -4.84 9.42 -6.98
N GLY A 64 -5.39 8.26 -6.68
CA GLY A 64 -5.05 7.00 -7.34
C GLY A 64 -6.27 6.41 -8.02
N ARG A 65 -6.06 5.88 -9.22
CA ARG A 65 -7.05 5.08 -9.95
C ARG A 65 -6.62 3.63 -9.96
N SER A 66 -7.53 2.77 -9.58
CA SER A 66 -7.28 1.33 -9.50
C SER A 66 -8.33 0.54 -10.27
N GLU A 67 -7.96 -0.68 -10.61
CA GLU A 67 -8.84 -1.60 -11.34
C GLU A 67 -8.68 -3.01 -10.75
N HIS A 68 -9.81 -3.69 -10.55
CA HIS A 68 -9.85 -5.06 -10.07
C HIS A 68 -11.04 -5.76 -10.72
N LYS A 69 -10.85 -7.00 -11.15
CA LYS A 69 -11.87 -7.75 -11.88
C LYS A 69 -13.18 -7.91 -11.12
N ALA A 70 -13.14 -7.98 -9.78
CA ALA A 70 -14.31 -8.14 -8.93
C ALA A 70 -14.94 -6.81 -8.49
N PHE A 71 -14.15 -5.73 -8.41
CA PHE A 71 -14.59 -4.43 -7.89
C PHE A 71 -14.74 -3.36 -8.96
N GLY A 72 -14.30 -3.66 -10.20
CA GLY A 72 -14.32 -2.68 -11.28
C GLY A 72 -13.21 -1.65 -11.14
N THR A 73 -13.50 -0.44 -11.58
CA THR A 73 -12.56 0.70 -11.52
C THR A 73 -13.02 1.65 -10.43
N TRP A 74 -12.06 2.14 -9.62
CA TRP A 74 -12.37 3.14 -8.58
C TRP A 74 -11.23 4.13 -8.41
N GLU A 75 -11.56 5.24 -7.78
CA GLU A 75 -10.63 6.32 -7.49
C GLU A 75 -10.61 6.60 -6.00
N THR A 76 -9.42 6.82 -5.44
CA THR A 76 -9.26 7.18 -4.03
C THR A 76 -8.32 8.36 -3.89
N THR A 77 -8.60 9.21 -2.90
CA THR A 77 -7.67 10.26 -2.47
C THR A 77 -6.92 9.77 -1.24
N SER A 78 -5.61 9.87 -1.27
CA SER A 78 -4.73 9.45 -0.18
C SER A 78 -4.02 10.66 0.41
N HIS A 79 -3.75 10.59 1.72
CA HIS A 79 -3.10 11.64 2.49
C HIS A 79 -1.79 11.10 3.07
N VAL A 80 -0.67 11.74 2.77
CA VAL A 80 0.61 11.38 3.37
C VAL A 80 0.57 11.69 4.86
N ILE A 81 0.78 10.69 5.70
CA ILE A 81 0.72 10.78 7.16
C ILE A 81 2.07 10.62 7.84
N GLU A 82 3.04 9.97 7.19
CA GLU A 82 4.42 9.86 7.66
C GLU A 82 5.35 10.09 6.48
N TYR A 83 6.37 10.90 6.69
CA TYR A 83 7.39 11.16 5.68
C TYR A 83 8.72 11.47 6.37
N GLU A 84 9.67 10.56 6.19
CA GLU A 84 11.06 10.76 6.63
C GLU A 84 11.97 10.20 5.53
N PRO A 85 12.73 11.05 4.81
CA PRO A 85 13.56 10.62 3.70
C PRO A 85 14.46 9.43 4.07
N GLU A 86 14.52 8.46 3.17
CA GLU A 86 15.31 7.22 3.29
C GLU A 86 14.88 6.30 4.43
N SER A 87 13.76 6.59 5.11
CA SER A 87 13.29 5.82 6.26
C SER A 87 11.83 5.37 6.13
N VAL A 88 10.88 6.30 6.00
CA VAL A 88 9.47 5.95 6.02
C VAL A 88 8.64 6.85 5.10
N LEU A 89 7.68 6.23 4.41
CA LEU A 89 6.61 6.91 3.69
C LEU A 89 5.32 6.13 3.97
N ALA A 90 4.32 6.81 4.54
CA ALA A 90 3.02 6.21 4.80
C ALA A 90 1.91 7.15 4.39
N TRP A 91 0.81 6.56 3.94
CA TRP A 91 -0.39 7.33 3.57
C TRP A 91 -1.65 6.63 4.03
N ALA A 92 -2.65 7.44 4.34
CA ALA A 92 -3.99 7.01 4.70
C ALA A 92 -4.92 7.24 3.52
N VAL A 93 -5.69 6.21 3.16
CA VAL A 93 -6.61 6.25 2.03
C VAL A 93 -7.95 6.83 2.49
N GLN A 94 -8.43 7.84 1.78
CA GLN A 94 -9.67 8.57 2.02
C GLN A 94 -9.60 9.41 3.30
N ASP A 95 -10.46 9.18 4.29
CA ASP A 95 -10.46 9.97 5.52
C ASP A 95 -9.30 9.57 6.44
N PRO A 96 -8.33 10.45 6.72
CA PRO A 96 -7.21 10.10 7.61
C PRO A 96 -7.64 9.75 9.03
N ALA A 97 -8.81 10.23 9.49
CA ALA A 97 -9.34 9.93 10.81
C ALA A 97 -9.94 8.52 10.91
N ALA A 98 -10.43 7.99 9.78
CA ALA A 98 -10.98 6.64 9.68
C ALA A 98 -10.70 6.10 8.27
N PRO A 99 -9.43 5.78 7.95
CA PRO A 99 -9.05 5.41 6.59
C PRO A 99 -9.61 4.05 6.19
N SER A 100 -9.86 3.91 4.90
CA SER A 100 -10.23 2.61 4.33
C SER A 100 -9.04 1.66 4.27
N ALA A 101 -7.82 2.22 4.19
CA ALA A 101 -6.58 1.49 4.29
C ALA A 101 -5.45 2.45 4.70
N VAL A 102 -4.40 1.90 5.29
CA VAL A 102 -3.14 2.60 5.52
C VAL A 102 -2.03 1.79 4.88
N TRP A 103 -1.14 2.45 4.17
CA TRP A 103 0.00 1.85 3.52
C TRP A 103 1.29 2.48 4.03
N ARG A 104 2.34 1.68 4.25
CA ARG A 104 3.62 2.17 4.73
C ARG A 104 4.78 1.42 4.09
N PHE A 105 5.71 2.17 3.52
CA PHE A 105 7.05 1.69 3.20
C PHE A 105 8.01 2.08 4.32
N ARG A 106 8.87 1.15 4.69
CA ARG A 106 9.93 1.40 5.67
C ARG A 106 11.25 0.85 5.15
N LEU A 107 12.29 1.67 5.25
CA LEU A 107 13.64 1.32 4.82
C LEU A 107 14.57 1.31 6.03
N ARG A 108 15.46 0.33 6.06
CA ARG A 108 16.49 0.24 7.08
C ARG A 108 17.80 -0.21 6.43
N PRO A 109 18.95 0.50 6.67
CA PRO A 109 20.25 0.00 6.23
C PRO A 109 20.55 -1.34 6.90
N GLU A 110 20.96 -2.33 6.11
CA GLU A 110 21.28 -3.66 6.63
C GLU A 110 22.26 -4.38 5.71
N GLY A 111 23.37 -4.86 6.28
CA GLY A 111 24.33 -5.74 5.57
C GLY A 111 24.91 -5.15 4.29
N GLY A 112 25.18 -3.85 4.27
CA GLY A 112 25.69 -3.16 3.08
C GLY A 112 24.64 -2.81 2.04
N GLY A 113 23.39 -3.15 2.28
CA GLY A 113 22.25 -2.82 1.44
C GLY A 113 21.11 -2.23 2.26
N THR A 114 19.89 -2.53 1.84
CA THR A 114 18.68 -1.98 2.45
C THR A 114 17.65 -3.08 2.67
N GLU A 115 17.10 -3.18 3.89
CA GLU A 115 15.87 -3.92 4.11
C GLU A 115 14.70 -2.99 3.80
N LEU A 116 13.85 -3.41 2.88
CA LEU A 116 12.62 -2.72 2.53
C LEU A 116 11.43 -3.55 2.97
N SER A 117 10.52 -2.94 3.73
CA SER A 117 9.23 -3.54 4.04
C SER A 117 8.09 -2.70 3.51
N GLN A 118 7.00 -3.36 3.16
CA GLN A 118 5.73 -2.72 2.86
C GLN A 118 4.67 -3.35 3.74
N TRP A 119 3.95 -2.49 4.46
CA TRP A 119 2.89 -2.85 5.39
C TRP A 119 1.60 -2.16 4.99
N MET A 120 0.49 -2.85 5.19
CA MET A 120 -0.83 -2.23 5.03
C MET A 120 -1.77 -2.67 6.14
N GLN A 121 -2.74 -1.80 6.44
CA GLN A 121 -3.86 -2.06 7.32
C GLN A 121 -5.15 -1.88 6.55
N LEU A 122 -6.07 -2.81 6.68
CA LEU A 122 -7.38 -2.74 6.07
C LEU A 122 -8.39 -2.11 7.05
N GLY A 123 -9.12 -1.08 6.59
CA GLY A 123 -10.08 -0.37 7.42
C GLY A 123 -9.45 0.55 8.48
N PRO A 124 -10.26 1.10 9.43
CA PRO A 124 -11.68 0.80 9.69
C PRO A 124 -12.69 1.52 8.78
N GLY A 125 -12.26 2.47 7.97
CA GLY A 125 -13.15 3.20 7.07
C GLY A 125 -13.76 2.30 5.99
N ARG A 126 -14.94 2.65 5.53
CA ARG A 126 -15.65 1.85 4.51
C ARG A 126 -14.90 1.87 3.17
N SER A 127 -14.95 0.75 2.47
CA SER A 127 -14.34 0.56 1.15
C SER A 127 -15.24 -0.29 0.26
N GLY A 128 -14.79 -0.60 -0.95
CA GLY A 128 -15.49 -1.55 -1.82
C GLY A 128 -15.70 -2.92 -1.17
N LEU A 129 -14.75 -3.34 -0.34
CA LEU A 129 -14.87 -4.60 0.40
C LEU A 129 -16.04 -4.58 1.38
N SER A 130 -16.33 -3.41 1.98
CA SER A 130 -17.46 -3.24 2.90
C SER A 130 -18.79 -3.51 2.19
N VAL A 131 -18.91 -3.11 0.92
CA VAL A 131 -20.10 -3.38 0.11
C VAL A 131 -20.28 -4.89 -0.10
N ALA A 132 -19.20 -5.61 -0.39
CA ALA A 132 -19.25 -7.06 -0.55
C ALA A 132 -19.64 -7.76 0.76
N ILE A 133 -19.12 -7.29 1.89
CA ILE A 133 -19.46 -7.82 3.23
C ILE A 133 -20.93 -7.55 3.55
N ASP A 134 -21.44 -6.35 3.26
CA ASP A 134 -22.84 -6.00 3.50
C ASP A 134 -23.80 -6.93 2.75
N ARG A 135 -23.41 -7.37 1.55
CA ARG A 135 -24.19 -8.31 0.73
C ARG A 135 -24.14 -9.75 1.23
N MET A 136 -23.04 -10.14 1.88
CA MET A 136 -22.81 -11.50 2.36
C MET A 136 -22.17 -11.47 3.76
N PRO A 137 -22.89 -10.97 4.78
CA PRO A 137 -22.29 -10.75 6.10
C PRO A 137 -21.83 -12.03 6.79
N ASP A 138 -22.44 -13.15 6.49
CA ASP A 138 -22.03 -14.47 7.00
C ASP A 138 -20.69 -14.96 6.42
N LYS A 139 -20.23 -14.33 5.34
CA LYS A 139 -18.95 -14.65 4.69
C LYS A 139 -17.85 -13.62 4.95
N GLU A 140 -18.06 -12.71 5.86
CA GLU A 140 -17.12 -11.61 6.14
C GLU A 140 -15.69 -12.09 6.34
N GLN A 141 -15.47 -13.09 7.20
CA GLN A 141 -14.12 -13.59 7.50
C GLN A 141 -13.43 -14.14 6.26
N LYS A 142 -14.17 -14.82 5.39
CA LYS A 142 -13.64 -15.33 4.13
C LYS A 142 -13.32 -14.22 3.15
N ILE A 143 -14.22 -13.25 3.02
CA ILE A 143 -14.05 -12.08 2.13
C ILE A 143 -12.78 -11.31 2.54
N VAL A 144 -12.63 -11.05 3.83
CA VAL A 144 -11.45 -10.36 4.37
C VAL A 144 -10.18 -11.16 4.11
N PHE A 145 -10.20 -12.46 4.39
CA PHE A 145 -9.03 -13.32 4.19
C PHE A 145 -8.57 -13.36 2.73
N VAL A 146 -9.49 -13.53 1.80
CA VAL A 146 -9.17 -13.54 0.36
C VAL A 146 -8.53 -12.21 -0.05
N ARG A 147 -9.07 -11.09 0.42
CA ARG A 147 -8.52 -9.77 0.10
C ARG A 147 -7.14 -9.55 0.69
N LEU A 148 -6.92 -9.98 1.91
CA LEU A 148 -5.59 -9.89 2.55
C LEU A 148 -4.54 -10.71 1.79
N ARG A 149 -4.91 -11.89 1.30
CA ARG A 149 -4.02 -12.70 0.47
C ARG A 149 -3.68 -12.02 -0.85
N GLU A 150 -4.65 -11.34 -1.46
CA GLU A 150 -4.40 -10.54 -2.67
C GLU A 150 -3.40 -9.42 -2.37
N PHE A 151 -3.57 -8.72 -1.25
CA PHE A 151 -2.64 -7.66 -0.84
C PHE A 151 -1.24 -8.20 -0.53
N GLU A 152 -1.14 -9.32 0.17
CA GLU A 152 0.17 -9.94 0.44
C GLU A 152 0.92 -10.26 -0.85
N ARG A 153 0.22 -10.84 -1.81
CA ARG A 153 0.79 -11.17 -3.12
C ARG A 153 1.18 -9.91 -3.89
N ALA A 154 0.33 -8.89 -3.88
CA ALA A 154 0.62 -7.62 -4.54
C ALA A 154 1.83 -6.91 -3.92
N ILE A 155 1.90 -6.88 -2.59
CA ILE A 155 3.05 -6.32 -1.85
C ILE A 155 4.33 -7.06 -2.23
N THR A 156 4.32 -8.39 -2.21
CA THR A 156 5.48 -9.21 -2.58
C THR A 156 5.95 -8.90 -4.00
N ALA A 157 5.01 -8.77 -4.93
CA ALA A 157 5.33 -8.43 -6.33
C ALA A 157 5.90 -7.01 -6.44
N THR A 158 5.35 -6.04 -5.72
CA THR A 158 5.86 -4.66 -5.70
C THR A 158 7.28 -4.60 -5.15
N LEU A 159 7.55 -5.29 -4.04
CA LEU A 159 8.89 -5.35 -3.46
C LEU A 159 9.90 -5.98 -4.42
N ALA A 160 9.51 -7.02 -5.13
CA ALA A 160 10.36 -7.66 -6.14
C ALA A 160 10.69 -6.70 -7.28
N GLN A 161 9.74 -5.89 -7.74
CA GLN A 161 9.95 -4.88 -8.78
C GLN A 161 10.90 -3.78 -8.30
N ILE A 162 10.73 -3.30 -7.08
CA ILE A 162 11.62 -2.27 -6.51
C ILE A 162 13.03 -2.84 -6.40
N LYS A 163 13.19 -4.06 -5.90
CA LYS A 163 14.49 -4.74 -5.80
C LYS A 163 15.16 -4.84 -7.15
N GLN A 164 14.46 -5.31 -8.16
CA GLN A 164 14.99 -5.46 -9.51
C GLN A 164 15.49 -4.12 -10.08
N ARG A 165 14.72 -3.06 -9.92
CA ARG A 165 15.08 -1.72 -10.41
C ARG A 165 16.24 -1.11 -9.62
N ALA A 166 16.29 -1.31 -8.33
CA ALA A 166 17.35 -0.76 -7.49
C ALA A 166 18.68 -1.47 -7.71
N GLU A 167 18.68 -2.76 -8.03
CA GLU A 167 19.88 -3.57 -8.26
C GLU A 167 20.38 -3.54 -9.70
N ALA A 168 19.63 -2.92 -10.58
CA ALA A 168 20.00 -2.81 -12.00
C ALA A 168 21.16 -1.83 -12.26
#